data_017647e6b55eaac75f04bed48b4a0ca8
#
_entry.id   017647e6b55eaac75f04bed48b4a0ca8
#
_cell.length_a   1.000
_cell.length_b   1.000
_cell.length_c   1.000
_cell.angle_alpha   90.00
_cell.angle_beta   90.00
_cell.angle_gamma   90.00
#
_symmetry.space_group_name_H-M   'P 1'
#
loop_
_entity.id
_entity.type
_entity.pdbx_description
1 polymer ?
#
loop_
_entity_poly.entity_id
_entity_poly.type
_entity_poly.pdbx_seq_one_letter_code
_entity_poly.pdbx_strand_id
1 'polypeptide(L)' 'MSQIFTASENDAMLKQDLTGENTAILRYTERVSQAWAQSDFATAAVLLDIIKDEQSHANDLETILND' A
#
# COMPACT_ATOMS: atom_id res chain seq x y z
N MET A 1 -28.86 -4.99 -5.39
CA MET A 1 -28.85 -5.43 -3.98
C MET A 1 -27.40 -5.53 -3.50
N SER A 2 -27.12 -4.90 -2.39
CA SER A 2 -25.75 -4.93 -1.87
C SER A 2 -25.45 -6.28 -1.23
N GLN A 3 -24.23 -6.75 -1.46
CA GLN A 3 -23.73 -7.97 -0.83
C GLN A 3 -23.47 -7.70 0.66
N ILE A 4 -23.88 -8.65 1.49
CA ILE A 4 -23.59 -8.61 2.92
C ILE A 4 -22.52 -9.64 3.20
N PHE A 5 -21.39 -9.18 3.72
CA PHE A 5 -20.29 -10.06 4.11
C PHE A 5 -20.30 -10.30 5.62
N THR A 6 -19.90 -11.49 6.04
CA THR A 6 -19.66 -11.76 7.45
C THR A 6 -18.43 -11.00 7.93
N ALA A 7 -18.28 -10.84 9.25
CA ALA A 7 -17.10 -10.16 9.82
C ALA A 7 -15.80 -10.86 9.38
N SER A 8 -15.79 -12.21 9.35
CA SER A 8 -14.59 -12.93 8.94
C SER A 8 -14.30 -12.80 7.45
N GLU A 9 -15.33 -12.69 6.60
CA GLU A 9 -15.14 -12.42 5.18
C GLU A 9 -14.57 -11.02 4.95
N ASN A 10 -15.08 -10.02 5.69
CA ASN A 10 -14.54 -8.66 5.63
C ASN A 10 -13.10 -8.61 6.08
N ASP A 11 -12.75 -9.30 7.16
CA ASP A 11 -11.38 -9.38 7.66
C ASP A 11 -10.45 -10.00 6.63
N ALA A 12 -10.89 -11.08 5.97
CA ALA A 12 -10.09 -11.72 4.92
C ALA A 12 -9.85 -10.79 3.74
N MET A 13 -10.86 -10.05 3.31
CA MET A 13 -10.73 -9.07 2.22
C MET A 13 -9.78 -7.94 2.60
N LEU A 14 -9.90 -7.41 3.82
CA LEU A 14 -9.04 -6.33 4.31
C LEU A 14 -7.59 -6.79 4.44
N LYS A 15 -7.35 -8.01 4.89
CA LYS A 15 -6.00 -8.59 4.97
C LYS A 15 -5.39 -8.75 3.58
N GLN A 16 -6.19 -9.17 2.61
CA GLN A 16 -5.75 -9.30 1.22
C GLN A 16 -5.37 -7.92 0.64
N ASP A 17 -6.21 -6.91 0.90
CA ASP A 17 -5.93 -5.54 0.48
C ASP A 17 -4.66 -5.01 1.12
N LEU A 18 -4.45 -5.27 2.41
CA LEU A 18 -3.23 -4.85 3.12
C LEU A 18 -2.00 -5.51 2.53
N THR A 19 -2.07 -6.80 2.21
CA THR A 19 -0.98 -7.52 1.54
C THR A 19 -0.65 -6.88 0.19
N GLY A 20 -1.68 -6.53 -0.58
CA GLY A 20 -1.50 -5.84 -1.86
C GLY A 20 -0.82 -4.48 -1.72
N GLU A 21 -1.23 -3.70 -0.73
CA GLU A 21 -0.61 -2.39 -0.44
C GLU A 21 0.86 -2.55 -0.05
N ASN A 22 1.17 -3.49 0.83
CA ASN A 22 2.55 -3.74 1.27
C ASN A 22 3.43 -4.22 0.11
N THR A 23 2.90 -5.05 -0.78
CA THR A 23 3.61 -5.49 -1.98
C THR A 23 3.90 -4.32 -2.91
N ALA A 24 2.92 -3.44 -3.12
CA ALA A 24 3.09 -2.25 -3.94
C ALA A 24 4.16 -1.32 -3.36
N ILE A 25 4.13 -1.09 -2.05
CA ILE A 25 5.13 -0.27 -1.34
C ILE A 25 6.54 -0.83 -1.59
N LEU A 26 6.71 -2.13 -1.46
CA LEU A 26 8.01 -2.78 -1.69
C LEU A 26 8.50 -2.55 -3.12
N ARG A 27 7.63 -2.73 -4.11
CA ARG A 27 7.98 -2.53 -5.53
C ARG A 27 8.36 -1.08 -5.82
N TYR A 28 7.60 -0.13 -5.30
CA TYR A 28 7.91 1.29 -5.48
C TYR A 28 9.20 1.68 -4.78
N THR A 29 9.48 1.10 -3.61
CA THR A 29 10.72 1.33 -2.88
C THR A 29 11.94 0.88 -3.71
N GLU A 30 11.84 -0.26 -4.37
CA GLU A 30 12.91 -0.73 -5.28
C GLU A 30 13.12 0.24 -6.44
N ARG A 31 12.03 0.77 -7.00
CA ARG A 31 12.11 1.76 -8.08
C ARG A 31 12.73 3.08 -7.63
N VAL A 32 12.43 3.52 -6.40
CA VAL A 32 13.08 4.70 -5.83
C VAL A 32 14.59 4.50 -5.77
N SER A 33 15.03 3.34 -5.30
CA SER A 33 16.45 3.01 -5.23
C SER A 33 17.11 3.04 -6.61
N GLN A 34 16.44 2.53 -7.63
CA GLN A 34 16.92 2.57 -9.02
C GLN A 34 16.98 4.00 -9.55
N ALA A 35 15.98 4.81 -9.29
CA ALA A 35 15.95 6.21 -9.70
C ALA A 35 17.09 7.00 -9.06
N TRP A 36 17.32 6.80 -7.77
CA TRP A 36 18.44 7.41 -7.05
C TRP A 36 19.79 7.00 -7.66
N ALA A 37 19.96 5.72 -7.98
CA ALA A 37 21.17 5.23 -8.58
C ALA A 37 21.49 5.89 -9.93
N GLN A 38 20.44 6.32 -10.65
CA GLN A 38 20.57 7.01 -11.93
C GLN A 38 20.53 8.53 -11.79
N SER A 39 20.51 9.04 -10.57
CA SER A 39 20.36 10.46 -10.28
C SER A 39 19.07 11.07 -10.85
N ASP A 40 18.04 10.25 -11.03
CA ASP A 40 16.72 10.67 -11.48
C ASP A 40 15.86 11.05 -10.26
N PHE A 41 16.17 12.20 -9.70
CA PHE A 41 15.56 12.64 -8.45
C PHE A 41 14.10 13.07 -8.64
N ALA A 42 13.72 13.52 -9.83
CA ALA A 42 12.34 13.87 -10.13
C ALA A 42 11.44 12.63 -10.08
N THR A 43 11.86 11.53 -10.70
CA THR A 43 11.14 10.25 -10.66
C THR A 43 11.10 9.72 -9.22
N ALA A 44 12.21 9.78 -8.50
CA ALA A 44 12.26 9.35 -7.11
C ALA A 44 11.26 10.12 -6.24
N ALA A 45 11.14 11.43 -6.43
CA ALA A 45 10.20 12.25 -5.68
C ALA A 45 8.74 11.87 -5.95
N VAL A 46 8.38 11.62 -7.20
CA VAL A 46 7.03 11.17 -7.57
C VAL A 46 6.73 9.82 -6.92
N LEU A 47 7.66 8.88 -7.00
CA LEU A 47 7.50 7.55 -6.40
C LEU A 47 7.36 7.62 -4.89
N LEU A 48 8.11 8.51 -4.23
CA LEU A 48 8.01 8.71 -2.78
C LEU A 48 6.64 9.23 -2.38
N ASP A 49 6.04 10.11 -3.17
CA ASP A 49 4.68 10.59 -2.92
C ASP A 49 3.66 9.46 -3.03
N ILE A 50 3.81 8.59 -4.03
CA ILE A 50 2.95 7.41 -4.18
C ILE A 50 3.11 6.47 -2.98
N ILE A 51 4.34 6.20 -2.56
CA ILE A 51 4.62 5.35 -1.40
C ILE A 51 3.97 5.91 -0.14
N LYS A 52 4.04 7.22 0.05
CA LYS A 52 3.44 7.90 1.19
C LYS A 52 1.92 7.67 1.24
N ASP A 53 1.24 7.77 0.09
CA ASP A 53 -0.20 7.51 0.01
C ASP A 53 -0.51 6.05 0.29
N GLU A 54 0.27 5.12 -0.27
CA GLU A 54 0.08 3.68 -0.05
C GLU A 54 0.32 3.30 1.41
N GLN A 55 1.30 3.91 2.07
CA GLN A 55 1.55 3.70 3.50
C GLN A 55 0.39 4.19 4.36
N SER A 56 -0.21 5.31 3.99
CA SER A 56 -1.39 5.83 4.67
C SER A 56 -2.56 4.84 4.56
N HIS A 57 -2.80 4.28 3.36
CA HIS A 57 -3.82 3.27 3.14
C HIS A 57 -3.54 2.01 3.97
N ALA A 58 -2.29 1.54 3.99
CA ALA A 58 -1.90 0.37 4.76
C ALA A 58 -2.14 0.58 6.27
N ASN A 59 -1.80 1.76 6.78
CA ASN A 59 -2.04 2.10 8.18
C ASN A 59 -3.53 2.11 8.52
N ASP A 60 -4.36 2.64 7.62
CA ASP A 60 -5.81 2.65 7.81
C ASP A 60 -6.36 1.22 7.86
N LEU A 61 -5.91 0.35 6.95
CA LEU A 61 -6.32 -1.05 6.94
C LEU A 61 -5.89 -1.79 8.20
N GLU A 62 -4.67 -1.54 8.68
CA GLU A 62 -4.18 -2.13 9.93
C GLU A 62 -5.02 -1.68 11.12
N THR A 63 -5.39 -0.41 11.16
CA THR A 63 -6.23 0.13 12.22
C THR A 63 -7.59 -0.56 12.23
N ILE A 64 -8.22 -0.74 11.07
CA ILE A 64 -9.50 -1.42 10.96
C ILE A 64 -9.39 -2.87 11.42
N LEU A 65 -8.32 -3.56 11.02
CA LEU A 65 -8.13 -4.98 11.36
C LEU A 65 -7.84 -5.20 12.84
N ASN A 66 -7.26 -4.21 13.53
CA ASN A 66 -6.89 -4.32 14.94
C ASN A 66 -7.93 -3.75 15.91
N ASP A 67 -9.04 -3.27 15.40
CA ASP A 67 -10.14 -2.75 16.23
C ASP A 67 -11.01 -3.86 16.84
#